data_000d21149cf3a48023ad2656f3d7267f
#
_entry.id   000d21149cf3a48023ad2656f3d7267f
#
_cell.length_a   1.000
_cell.length_b   1.000
_cell.length_c   1.000
_cell.angle_alpha   90.00
_cell.angle_beta   90.00
_cell.angle_gamma   90.00
#
_symmetry.space_group_name_H-M   'P 1'
#
loop_
_entity.id
_entity.type
_entity.pdbx_description
1 polymer ?
#
loop_
_entity_poly.entity_id
_entity_poly.type
_entity_poly.pdbx_seq_one_letter_code
_entity_poly.pdbx_strand_id
1 'polypeptide(L)'
;MDQPSVTFYRWDDMPKERVSEVLDRRLITGDRVMLTHVYIKRGGIVPRHSHANEQITYILEGGLRFWIGHDESEVIDVRAGEVLHIPSFVEHKAEALEDTVDVDIFSPPRQDWLDKTDDYLREK
;
A
#
# COMPACT_ATOMS: atom_id res chain seq x y z
N MET A 1 1.90 -35.01 -8.03
CA MET A 1 1.57 -33.57 -8.05
C MET A 1 1.58 -33.04 -6.62
N ASP A 2 2.41 -32.02 -6.40
CA ASP A 2 2.54 -31.46 -5.07
C ASP A 2 1.32 -30.64 -4.71
N GLN A 3 0.90 -30.74 -3.46
CA GLN A 3 -0.17 -29.88 -2.96
C GLN A 3 0.41 -28.51 -2.59
N PRO A 4 -0.37 -27.44 -2.76
CA PRO A 4 0.04 -26.14 -2.27
C PRO A 4 0.31 -26.15 -0.77
N SER A 5 1.36 -25.48 -0.35
CA SER A 5 1.78 -25.44 1.06
C SER A 5 1.16 -24.24 1.77
N VAL A 6 0.79 -24.45 3.03
CA VAL A 6 0.45 -23.35 3.94
C VAL A 6 1.75 -22.73 4.43
N THR A 7 1.83 -21.40 4.37
CA THR A 7 3.00 -20.66 4.83
C THR A 7 2.64 -19.79 6.02
N PHE A 8 3.48 -19.82 7.04
CA PHE A 8 3.33 -19.02 8.25
C PHE A 8 4.36 -17.90 8.23
N TYR A 9 3.92 -16.65 8.50
CA TYR A 9 4.79 -15.48 8.52
C TYR A 9 4.65 -14.73 9.84
N ARG A 10 5.75 -14.11 10.28
CA ARG A 10 5.74 -13.10 11.34
C ARG A 10 6.25 -11.79 10.74
N TRP A 11 5.48 -10.73 10.84
CA TRP A 11 5.90 -9.44 10.29
C TRP A 11 7.23 -8.98 10.85
N ASP A 12 7.43 -9.12 12.16
CA ASP A 12 8.65 -8.65 12.82
C ASP A 12 9.89 -9.41 12.38
N ASP A 13 9.74 -10.63 11.86
CA ASP A 13 10.86 -11.44 11.36
C ASP A 13 11.23 -11.09 9.93
N MET A 14 10.40 -10.32 9.23
CA MET A 14 10.65 -9.96 7.85
C MET A 14 11.35 -8.61 7.78
N PRO A 15 12.39 -8.49 6.92
CA PRO A 15 13.06 -7.20 6.78
C PRO A 15 12.14 -6.17 6.13
N LYS A 16 12.27 -4.92 6.60
CA LYS A 16 11.61 -3.81 5.91
C LYS A 16 12.41 -3.46 4.67
N GLU A 17 11.72 -3.37 3.55
CA GLU A 17 12.31 -2.81 2.33
C GLU A 17 12.22 -1.29 2.40
N ARG A 18 13.35 -0.60 2.32
CA ARG A 18 13.33 0.85 2.17
C ARG A 18 13.04 1.19 0.72
N VAL A 19 11.93 1.85 0.47
CA VAL A 19 11.51 2.27 -0.87
C VAL A 19 11.95 3.69 -1.16
N SER A 20 11.79 4.58 -0.16
CA SER A 20 12.21 5.99 -0.26
C SER A 20 12.54 6.51 1.13
N GLU A 21 12.95 7.78 1.23
CA GLU A 21 13.22 8.40 2.54
C GLU A 21 12.02 8.41 3.46
N VAL A 22 10.80 8.38 2.90
CA VAL A 22 9.56 8.51 3.67
C VAL A 22 8.76 7.23 3.72
N LEU A 23 9.16 6.17 2.98
CA LEU A 23 8.34 4.96 2.84
C LEU A 23 9.17 3.69 2.91
N ASP A 24 8.81 2.83 3.87
CA ASP A 24 9.28 1.45 3.95
C ASP A 24 8.08 0.52 3.76
N ARG A 25 8.34 -0.73 3.44
CA ARG A 25 7.26 -1.73 3.37
C ARG A 25 7.75 -3.13 3.68
N ARG A 26 6.79 -3.96 4.12
CA ARG A 26 6.90 -5.41 4.19
C ARG A 26 5.72 -5.98 3.44
N LEU A 27 5.91 -7.10 2.76
CA LEU A 27 4.80 -7.73 2.04
C LEU A 27 4.93 -9.25 2.04
N ILE A 28 3.77 -9.90 1.95
CA ILE A 28 3.66 -11.30 1.56
C ILE A 28 2.74 -11.40 0.37
N THR A 29 2.93 -12.40 -0.46
CA THR A 29 2.07 -12.60 -1.63
C THR A 29 1.65 -14.04 -1.75
N GLY A 30 0.37 -14.25 -2.06
CA GLY A 30 -0.14 -15.50 -2.59
C GLY A 30 -0.27 -15.40 -4.10
N ASP A 31 -0.99 -16.34 -4.70
CA ASP A 31 -1.21 -16.35 -6.14
C ASP A 31 -2.21 -15.28 -6.58
N ARG A 32 -3.20 -14.97 -5.73
CA ARG A 32 -4.32 -14.11 -6.10
C ARG A 32 -4.45 -12.87 -5.22
N VAL A 33 -3.70 -12.80 -4.13
CA VAL A 33 -3.82 -11.71 -3.16
C VAL A 33 -2.46 -11.40 -2.57
N MET A 34 -2.21 -10.12 -2.33
CA MET A 34 -1.00 -9.62 -1.67
C MET A 34 -1.42 -8.84 -0.44
N LEU A 35 -0.70 -9.06 0.66
CA LEU A 35 -0.90 -8.33 1.91
C LEU A 35 0.39 -7.56 2.21
N THR A 36 0.25 -6.26 2.46
CA THR A 36 1.40 -5.40 2.70
C THR A 36 1.22 -4.57 3.97
N HIS A 37 2.33 -4.30 4.64
CA HIS A 37 2.44 -3.22 5.61
C HIS A 37 3.29 -2.13 5.00
N VAL A 38 2.73 -0.93 4.92
CA VAL A 38 3.42 0.25 4.39
C VAL A 38 3.60 1.23 5.54
N TYR A 39 4.83 1.65 5.76
CA TYR A 39 5.20 2.57 6.83
C TYR A 39 5.56 3.90 6.18
N ILE A 40 4.75 4.93 6.46
CA ILE A 40 4.92 6.24 5.81
C ILE A 40 5.16 7.28 6.88
N LYS A 41 6.24 8.04 6.75
CA LYS A 41 6.54 9.14 7.68
C LYS A 41 5.59 10.31 7.44
N ARG A 42 5.29 11.04 8.50
CA ARG A 42 4.49 12.26 8.41
C ARG A 42 4.97 13.15 7.28
N GLY A 43 4.04 13.62 6.46
CA GLY A 43 4.32 14.46 5.29
C GLY A 43 4.74 13.70 4.05
N GLY A 44 4.94 12.37 4.17
CA GLY A 44 5.28 11.54 3.01
C GLY A 44 4.13 11.49 2.02
N ILE A 45 4.47 11.59 0.73
CA ILE A 45 3.51 11.63 -0.37
C ILE A 45 3.60 10.35 -1.17
N VAL A 46 2.46 9.73 -1.42
CA VAL A 46 2.31 8.71 -2.46
C VAL A 46 1.73 9.43 -3.66
N PRO A 47 2.50 9.60 -4.74
CA PRO A 47 2.04 10.37 -5.90
C PRO A 47 0.80 9.77 -6.54
N ARG A 48 0.03 10.60 -7.24
CA ARG A 48 -1.17 10.15 -7.96
C ARG A 48 -0.81 9.05 -8.94
N HIS A 49 -1.54 7.96 -8.88
CA HIS A 49 -1.34 6.78 -9.71
C HIS A 49 -2.64 5.99 -9.79
N SER A 50 -2.66 5.01 -10.68
CA SER A 50 -3.73 4.02 -10.74
C SER A 50 -3.13 2.68 -11.12
N HIS A 51 -3.88 1.62 -10.87
CA HIS A 51 -3.46 0.25 -11.19
C HIS A 51 -4.68 -0.64 -11.36
N ALA A 52 -4.49 -1.73 -12.08
CA ALA A 52 -5.55 -2.72 -12.33
C ALA A 52 -5.97 -3.45 -11.06
N ASN A 53 -5.07 -3.54 -10.08
CA ASN A 53 -5.33 -4.22 -8.82
C ASN A 53 -6.44 -3.52 -8.05
N GLU A 54 -7.37 -4.30 -7.52
CA GLU A 54 -8.30 -3.80 -6.51
C GLU A 54 -7.52 -3.65 -5.19
N GLN A 55 -7.84 -2.61 -4.43
CA GLN A 55 -7.09 -2.29 -3.20
C GLN A 55 -8.04 -2.06 -2.04
N ILE A 56 -7.70 -2.65 -0.89
CA ILE A 56 -8.32 -2.30 0.39
C ILE A 56 -7.20 -1.77 1.28
N THR A 57 -7.39 -0.58 1.82
CA THR A 57 -6.46 0.09 2.71
C THR A 57 -7.05 0.12 4.12
N TYR A 58 -6.29 -0.37 5.08
CA TYR A 58 -6.69 -0.39 6.50
C TYR A 58 -5.60 0.27 7.32
N ILE A 59 -5.92 1.38 7.98
CA ILE A 59 -4.95 2.13 8.78
C ILE A 59 -4.88 1.53 10.18
N LEU A 60 -3.70 1.10 10.61
CA LEU A 60 -3.47 0.61 11.97
C LEU A 60 -3.07 1.73 12.93
N GLU A 61 -2.22 2.65 12.45
CA GLU A 61 -1.73 3.78 13.24
C GLU A 61 -1.61 4.99 12.33
N GLY A 62 -1.88 6.18 12.87
CA GLY A 62 -1.74 7.42 12.13
C GLY A 62 -2.92 7.73 11.25
N GLY A 63 -2.68 8.25 10.07
CA GLY A 63 -3.72 8.60 9.11
C GLY A 63 -3.16 9.04 7.77
N LEU A 64 -3.92 8.74 6.73
CA LEU A 64 -3.62 9.16 5.37
C LEU A 64 -4.75 10.02 4.84
N ARG A 65 -4.39 11.09 4.14
CA ARG A 65 -5.35 11.87 3.36
C ARG A 65 -5.25 11.43 1.92
N PHE A 66 -6.38 11.02 1.35
CA PHE A 66 -6.46 10.59 -0.05
C PHE A 66 -7.15 11.65 -0.89
N TRP A 67 -6.61 11.88 -2.07
CA TRP A 67 -7.26 12.64 -3.14
C TRP A 67 -7.63 11.64 -4.22
N ILE A 68 -8.93 11.54 -4.51
CA ILE A 68 -9.48 10.51 -5.39
C ILE A 68 -9.92 11.14 -6.71
N GLY A 69 -9.60 10.43 -7.80
CA GLY A 69 -9.99 10.82 -9.15
C GLY A 69 -8.91 11.62 -9.85
N HIS A 70 -9.06 11.74 -11.16
CA HIS A 70 -8.10 12.46 -11.99
C HIS A 70 -7.98 13.94 -11.60
N ASP A 71 -9.10 14.56 -11.25
CA ASP A 71 -9.18 15.96 -10.84
C ASP A 71 -8.97 16.17 -9.34
N GLU A 72 -8.77 15.08 -8.58
CA GLU A 72 -8.57 15.12 -7.12
C GLU A 72 -9.73 15.80 -6.38
N SER A 73 -10.94 15.70 -6.94
CA SER A 73 -12.11 16.41 -6.42
C SER A 73 -12.66 15.83 -5.12
N GLU A 74 -12.38 14.56 -4.84
CA GLU A 74 -12.84 13.90 -3.61
C GLU A 74 -11.66 13.73 -2.66
N VAL A 75 -11.79 14.24 -1.44
CA VAL A 75 -10.75 14.14 -0.41
C VAL A 75 -11.29 13.34 0.77
N ILE A 76 -10.57 12.29 1.15
CA ILE A 76 -10.99 11.39 2.23
C ILE A 76 -9.82 11.22 3.20
N ASP A 77 -10.05 11.52 4.49
CA ASP A 77 -9.08 11.20 5.53
C ASP A 77 -9.44 9.84 6.11
N VAL A 78 -8.47 8.93 6.10
CA VAL A 78 -8.60 7.58 6.65
C VAL A 78 -7.67 7.48 7.85
N ARG A 79 -8.24 7.26 9.05
CA ARG A 79 -7.49 7.24 10.30
C ARG A 79 -7.45 5.84 10.89
N ALA A 80 -6.71 5.67 11.98
CA ALA A 80 -6.56 4.37 12.64
C ALA A 80 -7.93 3.72 12.89
N GLY A 81 -8.04 2.46 12.49
CA GLY A 81 -9.28 1.69 12.59
C GLY A 81 -10.24 1.86 11.42
N GLU A 82 -9.89 2.71 10.45
CA GLU A 82 -10.75 2.99 9.30
C GLU A 82 -10.23 2.30 8.03
N VAL A 83 -11.13 2.05 7.09
CA VAL A 83 -10.84 1.28 5.88
C VAL A 83 -11.33 2.05 4.65
N LEU A 84 -10.51 2.06 3.60
CA LEU A 84 -10.86 2.63 2.30
C LEU A 84 -10.77 1.54 1.23
N HIS A 85 -11.81 1.42 0.41
CA HIS A 85 -11.82 0.53 -0.75
C HIS A 85 -11.58 1.35 -2.01
N ILE A 86 -10.58 0.98 -2.78
CA ILE A 86 -10.24 1.65 -4.04
C ILE A 86 -10.42 0.64 -5.17
N PRO A 87 -11.45 0.83 -6.03
CA PRO A 87 -11.66 -0.06 -7.18
C PRO A 87 -10.53 0.03 -8.20
N SER A 88 -10.47 -0.99 -9.07
CA SER A 88 -9.48 -1.04 -10.17
C SER A 88 -9.50 0.25 -10.98
N PHE A 89 -8.31 0.75 -11.31
CA PHE A 89 -8.07 1.90 -12.20
C PHE A 89 -8.51 3.26 -11.65
N VAL A 90 -9.03 3.35 -10.44
CA VAL A 90 -9.35 4.65 -9.85
C VAL A 90 -8.06 5.36 -9.44
N GLU A 91 -7.82 6.55 -9.99
CA GLU A 91 -6.64 7.33 -9.64
C GLU A 91 -6.72 7.82 -8.20
N HIS A 92 -5.61 7.77 -7.50
CA HIS A 92 -5.54 8.20 -6.11
C HIS A 92 -4.12 8.68 -5.76
N LYS A 93 -4.08 9.62 -4.85
CA LYS A 93 -2.87 10.20 -4.26
C LYS A 93 -3.06 10.19 -2.75
N ALA A 94 -1.98 10.06 -1.99
CA ALA A 94 -2.09 10.08 -0.53
C ALA A 94 -0.96 10.89 0.11
N GLU A 95 -1.26 11.44 1.28
CA GLU A 95 -0.27 12.10 2.13
C GLU A 95 -0.44 11.61 3.56
N ALA A 96 0.66 11.29 4.21
CA ALA A 96 0.64 10.88 5.61
C ALA A 96 0.47 12.11 6.52
N LEU A 97 -0.60 12.12 7.28
CA LEU A 97 -0.91 13.20 8.23
C LEU A 97 -0.08 13.07 9.50
N GLU A 98 0.37 11.87 9.80
CA GLU A 98 1.21 11.47 10.92
C GLU A 98 2.08 10.32 10.45
N ASP A 99 3.02 9.86 11.27
CA ASP A 99 3.70 8.59 11.01
C ASP A 99 2.63 7.50 10.98
N THR A 100 2.56 6.77 9.88
CA THR A 100 1.43 5.89 9.59
C THR A 100 1.87 4.46 9.34
N VAL A 101 1.11 3.52 9.90
CA VAL A 101 1.18 2.10 9.53
C VAL A 101 -0.09 1.79 8.76
N ASP A 102 0.08 1.51 7.48
CA ASP A 102 -0.99 1.26 6.52
C ASP A 102 -0.91 -0.19 6.07
N VAL A 103 -2.03 -0.91 6.18
CA VAL A 103 -2.16 -2.26 5.61
C VAL A 103 -2.88 -2.13 4.29
N ASP A 104 -2.21 -2.53 3.22
CA ASP A 104 -2.82 -2.58 1.88
C ASP A 104 -2.98 -4.03 1.44
N ILE A 105 -4.18 -4.36 0.98
CA ILE A 105 -4.49 -5.65 0.39
C ILE A 105 -4.78 -5.42 -1.08
N PHE A 106 -4.07 -6.15 -1.94
CA PHE A 106 -4.21 -6.04 -3.40
C PHE A 106 -4.65 -7.37 -4.01
N SER A 107 -5.54 -7.31 -4.98
CA SER A 107 -5.90 -8.46 -5.80
C SER A 107 -6.05 -8.02 -7.26
N PRO A 108 -5.32 -8.63 -8.20
CA PRO A 108 -4.22 -9.58 -8.00
C PRO A 108 -2.99 -8.91 -7.35
N PRO A 109 -1.95 -9.68 -7.02
CA PRO A 109 -0.72 -9.10 -6.46
C PRO A 109 -0.10 -8.01 -7.33
N ARG A 110 0.52 -7.02 -6.68
CA ARG A 110 1.20 -5.93 -7.36
C ARG A 110 2.51 -6.45 -7.95
N GLN A 111 2.51 -6.78 -9.23
CA GLN A 111 3.70 -7.30 -9.90
C GLN A 111 4.82 -6.26 -9.92
N ASP A 112 4.50 -4.98 -10.06
CA ASP A 112 5.47 -3.90 -10.02
C ASP A 112 6.18 -3.80 -8.66
N TRP A 113 5.48 -4.13 -7.56
CA TRP A 113 6.10 -4.16 -6.24
C TRP A 113 7.02 -5.37 -6.09
N LEU A 114 6.62 -6.51 -6.63
CA LEU A 114 7.43 -7.73 -6.60
C LEU A 114 8.69 -7.58 -7.45
N ASP A 115 8.58 -6.94 -8.59
CA ASP A 115 9.69 -6.70 -9.52
C ASP A 115 10.50 -5.47 -9.16
N LYS A 116 10.03 -4.67 -8.20
CA LYS A 116 10.66 -3.41 -7.80
C LYS A 116 10.77 -2.42 -8.95
N THR A 117 9.71 -2.38 -9.78
CA THR A 117 9.57 -1.46 -10.91
C THR A 117 8.57 -0.34 -10.64
N ASP A 118 8.17 -0.16 -9.40
CA ASP A 118 7.24 0.87 -8.95
C ASP A 118 7.95 2.23 -8.79
N ASP A 119 8.41 2.79 -9.89
CA ASP A 119 9.25 3.99 -9.93
C ASP A 119 8.59 5.20 -9.29
N TYR A 120 7.27 5.29 -9.33
CA TYR A 120 6.53 6.41 -8.73
C TYR A 120 6.72 6.53 -7.21
N LEU A 121 7.07 5.43 -6.52
CA LEU A 121 7.33 5.40 -5.08
C LEU A 121 8.81 5.54 -4.75
N ARG A 122 9.70 5.20 -5.68
CA ARG A 122 11.11 5.06 -5.38
C ARG A 122 11.85 6.38 -5.50
N GLU A 123 12.89 6.52 -4.68
CA GLU A 123 13.84 7.61 -4.81
C GLU A 123 14.59 7.48 -6.12
N LYS A 124 14.83 8.61 -6.75
CA LYS A 124 15.60 8.69 -7.99
C LYS A 124 16.95 9.35 -7.75
#